data_0fc843fb56815df76984e8fe6ac92702
#
_entry.id   0fc843fb56815df76984e8fe6ac92702
#
_cell.length_a   1.000
_cell.length_b   1.000
_cell.length_c   1.000
_cell.angle_alpha   90.00
_cell.angle_beta   90.00
_cell.angle_gamma   90.00
#
_symmetry.space_group_name_H-M   'P 1'
#
loop_
_entity.id
_entity.type
_entity.pdbx_description
1 polymer ?
#
loop_
_entity_poly.entity_id
_entity_poly.type
_entity_poly.pdbx_seq_one_letter_code
_entity_poly.pdbx_strand_id
1 'polypeptide(L)'
;LKSRRLLYSLYGLCAVLIIGTVGFTLSEPTVDNPLEALYFTIVTMTTVGYGDIVPTTAASRVIASIVMLGGIGAGIIALQSIFDTVVSKSVREELGLPERRTKMKDHYIICGFGNVGRQIAEQLSENGEKFIVIEKNKEKVAAMVEEGIPVIEGDAIYEEVLKRANVENAKSLLATMTDMTNVMVVLTAKMLNPNLHVVSEVEDYRNAAKLKKAGADEVVHCHEMGARVMVCKARRLVLDPVCGSEIDPTRAVLSYNYDNETYYFCSEECLEAFKKNPVRFIELQRTLDTTCKIKFGLD
;
A
#
# COMPACT_ATOMS: atom_id res chain seq x y z
N LEU A 1 -0.05 11.32 7.35
CA LEU A 1 1.12 11.48 8.27
C LEU A 1 1.93 12.75 7.98
N LYS A 2 2.12 13.17 6.70
CA LYS A 2 2.87 14.39 6.33
C LYS A 2 2.15 15.68 6.79
N SER A 3 0.86 15.76 6.60
CA SER A 3 0.05 16.93 7.00
C SER A 3 0.05 17.15 8.52
N ARG A 4 0.08 16.09 9.31
CA ARG A 4 0.14 16.19 10.79
C ARG A 4 1.48 16.73 11.29
N ARG A 5 2.61 16.39 10.63
CA ARG A 5 3.93 16.90 11.03
C ARG A 5 4.05 18.41 10.77
N LEU A 6 3.57 18.88 9.62
CA LEU A 6 3.52 20.32 9.31
C LEU A 6 2.64 21.04 10.33
N LEU A 7 1.49 20.48 10.69
CA LEU A 7 0.58 21.05 11.68
C LEU A 7 1.25 21.15 13.07
N TYR A 8 1.96 20.10 13.51
CA TYR A 8 2.69 20.13 14.79
C TYR A 8 3.85 21.11 14.80
N SER A 9 4.58 21.27 13.67
CA SER A 9 5.63 22.28 13.58
C SER A 9 5.08 23.70 13.64
N LEU A 10 3.92 23.94 13.02
CA LEU A 10 3.23 25.22 13.09
C LEU A 10 2.74 25.54 14.52
N TYR A 11 2.17 24.57 15.21
CA TYR A 11 1.79 24.71 16.62
C TYR A 11 3.00 24.99 17.52
N GLY A 12 4.13 24.31 17.29
CA GLY A 12 5.37 24.57 18.01
C GLY A 12 5.88 26.01 17.82
N LEU A 13 5.84 26.48 16.57
CA LEU A 13 6.22 27.86 16.24
C LEU A 13 5.30 28.89 16.91
N CYS A 14 3.99 28.69 16.86
CA CYS A 14 3.02 29.54 17.55
C CYS A 14 3.20 29.52 19.06
N ALA A 15 3.49 28.37 19.64
CA ALA A 15 3.74 28.25 21.09
C ALA A 15 4.99 29.05 21.54
N VAL A 16 6.10 28.98 20.79
CA VAL A 16 7.31 29.75 21.05
C VAL A 16 7.05 31.24 20.94
N LEU A 17 6.29 31.69 19.94
CA LEU A 17 5.90 33.08 19.77
C LEU A 17 5.06 33.59 20.96
N ILE A 18 4.08 32.80 21.41
CA ILE A 18 3.21 33.15 22.52
C ILE A 18 4.04 33.23 23.83
N ILE A 19 4.86 32.20 24.09
CA ILE A 19 5.71 32.14 25.30
C ILE A 19 6.69 33.30 25.34
N GLY A 20 7.33 33.60 24.19
CA GLY A 20 8.26 34.72 24.09
C GLY A 20 7.54 36.04 24.29
N THR A 21 6.48 36.33 23.58
CA THR A 21 5.74 37.60 23.67
C THR A 21 5.22 37.83 25.10
N VAL A 22 4.50 36.87 25.66
CA VAL A 22 3.95 37.01 27.04
C VAL A 22 5.06 37.07 28.06
N GLY A 23 6.07 36.21 27.93
CA GLY A 23 7.19 36.16 28.87
C GLY A 23 7.99 37.46 28.91
N PHE A 24 8.31 38.07 27.77
CA PHE A 24 9.02 39.36 27.70
C PHE A 24 8.16 40.50 28.20
N THR A 25 6.88 40.60 27.82
CA THR A 25 5.97 41.64 28.35
C THR A 25 5.89 41.64 29.88
N LEU A 26 5.98 40.47 30.52
CA LEU A 26 5.87 40.32 31.95
C LEU A 26 7.21 40.46 32.70
N SER A 27 8.35 40.18 32.06
CA SER A 27 9.65 40.06 32.76
C SER A 27 10.65 41.15 32.39
N GLU A 28 10.44 41.92 31.32
CA GLU A 28 11.37 42.95 30.86
C GLU A 28 10.77 44.36 31.03
N PRO A 29 11.28 45.16 31.99
CA PRO A 29 10.74 46.50 32.31
C PRO A 29 10.95 47.52 31.17
N THR A 30 11.84 47.24 30.23
CA THR A 30 12.12 48.12 29.09
C THR A 30 11.18 47.90 27.90
N VAL A 31 10.26 46.94 28.02
CA VAL A 31 9.29 46.59 26.97
C VAL A 31 7.91 47.00 27.47
N ASP A 32 7.46 48.18 27.08
CA ASP A 32 6.18 48.75 27.53
C ASP A 32 4.97 48.24 26.72
N ASN A 33 5.21 47.60 25.60
CA ASN A 33 4.14 47.19 24.65
C ASN A 33 4.29 45.72 24.22
N PRO A 34 3.20 44.91 24.25
CA PRO A 34 3.22 43.54 23.72
C PRO A 34 3.70 43.43 22.26
N LEU A 35 3.57 44.50 21.47
CA LEU A 35 4.04 44.53 20.09
C LEU A 35 5.58 44.54 20.00
N GLU A 36 6.24 45.25 20.95
CA GLU A 36 7.70 45.25 21.08
C GLU A 36 8.23 43.91 21.55
N ALA A 37 7.52 43.24 22.49
CA ALA A 37 7.83 41.88 22.90
C ALA A 37 7.70 40.86 21.76
N LEU A 38 6.65 40.99 20.94
CA LEU A 38 6.45 40.16 19.74
C LEU A 38 7.56 40.40 18.73
N TYR A 39 7.88 41.66 18.44
CA TYR A 39 8.97 42.04 17.55
C TYR A 39 10.31 41.42 18.02
N PHE A 40 10.67 41.63 19.30
CA PHE A 40 11.87 41.04 19.87
C PHE A 40 11.90 39.51 19.76
N THR A 41 10.77 38.86 20.04
CA THR A 41 10.64 37.41 19.93
C THR A 41 10.89 36.95 18.51
N ILE A 42 10.30 37.61 17.49
CA ILE A 42 10.49 37.29 16.07
C ILE A 42 11.95 37.51 15.68
N VAL A 43 12.55 38.65 16.01
CA VAL A 43 13.95 38.97 15.66
C VAL A 43 14.92 38.00 16.29
N THR A 44 14.64 37.57 17.53
CA THR A 44 15.46 36.58 18.25
C THR A 44 15.30 35.17 17.68
N MET A 45 14.05 34.74 17.41
CA MET A 45 13.76 33.41 16.86
C MET A 45 14.26 33.25 15.42
N THR A 46 14.23 34.34 14.64
CA THR A 46 14.77 34.34 13.26
C THR A 46 16.29 34.53 13.22
N THR A 47 16.95 34.61 14.35
CA THR A 47 18.41 34.83 14.50
C THR A 47 18.94 36.14 13.90
N VAL A 48 18.07 37.12 13.67
CA VAL A 48 18.46 38.44 13.14
C VAL A 48 19.18 39.29 14.21
N GLY A 49 18.60 39.42 15.42
CA GLY A 49 19.22 40.03 16.58
C GLY A 49 19.77 41.44 16.36
N TYR A 50 18.92 42.42 16.02
CA TYR A 50 19.37 43.81 15.81
C TYR A 50 20.05 44.44 17.05
N GLY A 51 19.79 43.94 18.26
CA GLY A 51 20.39 44.45 19.47
C GLY A 51 19.78 45.76 20.00
N ASP A 52 18.65 46.15 19.45
CA ASP A 52 17.87 47.33 19.84
C ASP A 52 17.09 47.09 21.13
N ILE A 53 16.64 45.86 21.36
CA ILE A 53 16.07 45.40 22.63
C ILE A 53 16.98 44.31 23.20
N VAL A 54 17.41 44.47 24.44
CA VAL A 54 18.33 43.51 25.12
C VAL A 54 17.73 43.11 26.46
N PRO A 55 17.68 41.80 26.80
CA PRO A 55 17.19 41.31 28.08
C PRO A 55 18.05 41.83 29.24
N THR A 56 17.47 42.61 30.15
CA THR A 56 18.18 43.22 31.28
C THR A 56 18.03 42.39 32.54
N THR A 57 16.89 41.72 32.74
CA THR A 57 16.60 40.93 33.93
C THR A 57 17.06 39.47 33.79
N ALA A 58 17.26 38.78 34.93
CA ALA A 58 17.57 37.35 34.91
C ALA A 58 16.43 36.51 34.31
N ALA A 59 15.17 36.90 34.57
CA ALA A 59 13.99 36.20 34.04
C ALA A 59 13.89 36.36 32.53
N SER A 60 14.06 37.57 32.00
CA SER A 60 14.02 37.82 30.56
C SER A 60 15.15 37.10 29.79
N ARG A 61 16.34 36.96 30.40
CA ARG A 61 17.47 36.19 29.83
C ARG A 61 17.15 34.69 29.73
N VAL A 62 16.49 34.11 30.75
CA VAL A 62 16.05 32.72 30.70
C VAL A 62 14.99 32.51 29.60
N ILE A 63 14.01 33.41 29.49
CA ILE A 63 12.99 33.38 28.47
C ILE A 63 13.63 33.50 27.06
N ALA A 64 14.58 34.43 26.88
CA ALA A 64 15.34 34.57 25.64
C ALA A 64 16.03 33.25 25.25
N SER A 65 16.68 32.59 26.21
CA SER A 65 17.35 31.31 25.96
C SER A 65 16.37 30.22 25.50
N ILE A 66 15.18 30.14 26.10
CA ILE A 66 14.13 29.21 25.72
C ILE A 66 13.62 29.54 24.32
N VAL A 67 13.39 30.81 24.00
CA VAL A 67 12.95 31.28 22.68
C VAL A 67 14.01 30.97 21.61
N MET A 68 15.29 31.17 21.88
CA MET A 68 16.37 30.85 20.95
C MET A 68 16.42 29.35 20.64
N LEU A 69 16.47 28.50 21.65
CA LEU A 69 16.54 27.05 21.47
C LEU A 69 15.26 26.48 20.82
N GLY A 70 14.10 26.92 21.28
CA GLY A 70 12.79 26.50 20.74
C GLY A 70 12.56 27.00 19.32
N GLY A 71 12.95 28.26 19.05
CA GLY A 71 12.82 28.87 17.71
C GLY A 71 13.67 28.18 16.66
N ILE A 72 14.94 27.90 16.95
CA ILE A 72 15.84 27.17 16.06
C ILE A 72 15.29 25.76 15.80
N GLY A 73 14.88 25.03 16.84
CA GLY A 73 14.34 23.70 16.72
C GLY A 73 13.05 23.64 15.86
N ALA A 74 12.10 24.52 16.15
CA ALA A 74 10.85 24.62 15.39
C ALA A 74 11.10 25.06 13.95
N GLY A 75 12.03 26.00 13.73
CA GLY A 75 12.41 26.49 12.40
C GLY A 75 13.02 25.38 11.51
N ILE A 76 13.91 24.56 12.05
CA ILE A 76 14.52 23.44 11.34
C ILE A 76 13.45 22.41 10.94
N ILE A 77 12.52 22.07 11.86
CA ILE A 77 11.45 21.13 11.58
C ILE A 77 10.47 21.69 10.52
N ALA A 78 10.14 22.98 10.59
CA ALA A 78 9.32 23.67 9.60
C ALA A 78 9.97 23.67 8.23
N LEU A 79 11.25 24.02 8.13
CA LEU A 79 12.03 24.03 6.89
C LEU A 79 12.12 22.63 6.27
N GLN A 80 12.38 21.60 7.08
CA GLN A 80 12.35 20.21 6.62
C GLN A 80 10.97 19.82 6.07
N SER A 81 9.89 20.23 6.74
CA SER A 81 8.54 19.91 6.33
C SER A 81 8.15 20.60 5.00
N ILE A 82 8.60 21.85 4.81
CA ILE A 82 8.45 22.59 3.56
C ILE A 82 9.28 21.94 2.45
N PHE A 83 10.53 21.62 2.72
CA PHE A 83 11.42 20.94 1.79
C PHE A 83 10.84 19.59 1.33
N ASP A 84 10.35 18.78 2.26
CA ASP A 84 9.70 17.48 1.96
C ASP A 84 8.39 17.64 1.15
N THR A 85 7.76 18.83 1.19
CA THR A 85 6.51 19.13 0.48
C THR A 85 6.77 19.74 -0.89
N VAL A 86 7.72 20.69 -0.96
CA VAL A 86 8.07 21.46 -2.17
C VAL A 86 8.99 20.66 -3.09
N VAL A 87 9.89 19.86 -2.51
CA VAL A 87 10.70 18.91 -3.28
C VAL A 87 9.81 17.76 -3.72
N SER A 88 8.92 18.08 -4.66
CA SER A 88 8.08 17.11 -5.34
C SER A 88 8.94 16.05 -6.01
N LYS A 89 8.34 14.92 -6.34
CA LYS A 89 8.94 13.76 -7.00
C LYS A 89 9.84 14.17 -8.20
N SER A 90 9.39 15.15 -8.99
CA SER A 90 10.10 15.67 -10.16
C SER A 90 11.45 16.31 -9.84
N VAL A 91 11.53 17.09 -8.77
CA VAL A 91 12.79 17.75 -8.35
C VAL A 91 13.77 16.74 -7.76
N ARG A 92 13.27 15.68 -7.11
CA ARG A 92 14.12 14.58 -6.61
C ARG A 92 14.72 13.76 -7.74
N GLU A 93 13.93 13.51 -8.79
CA GLU A 93 14.42 12.81 -10.00
C GLU A 93 15.48 13.63 -10.72
N GLU A 94 15.30 14.95 -10.87
CA GLU A 94 16.30 15.85 -11.48
C GLU A 94 17.60 15.97 -10.65
N LEU A 95 17.49 15.91 -9.32
CA LEU A 95 18.65 15.99 -8.43
C LEU A 95 19.32 14.64 -8.17
N GLY A 96 18.88 13.53 -8.79
CA GLY A 96 19.47 12.20 -8.62
C GLY A 96 19.40 11.67 -7.18
N LEU A 97 18.47 12.18 -6.35
CA LEU A 97 18.34 11.75 -4.96
C LEU A 97 17.76 10.34 -4.89
N PRO A 98 18.36 9.43 -4.09
CA PRO A 98 17.90 8.06 -4.01
C PRO A 98 16.43 7.99 -3.58
N GLU A 99 15.64 7.28 -4.37
CA GLU A 99 14.23 7.04 -4.07
C GLU A 99 14.06 6.20 -2.79
N ARG A 100 13.03 6.53 -2.00
CA ARG A 100 12.72 5.76 -0.80
C ARG A 100 12.22 4.38 -1.20
N ARG A 101 13.08 3.37 -1.06
CA ARG A 101 12.69 1.96 -1.16
C ARG A 101 11.82 1.56 0.03
N THR A 102 10.84 0.70 -0.18
CA THR A 102 10.16 0.06 0.95
C THR A 102 11.15 -0.80 1.72
N LYS A 103 10.96 -0.88 3.05
CA LYS A 103 11.76 -1.76 3.92
C LYS A 103 11.12 -3.14 4.10
N MET A 104 9.98 -3.39 3.43
CA MET A 104 9.29 -4.67 3.51
C MET A 104 10.15 -5.78 2.91
N LYS A 105 10.09 -6.96 3.55
CA LYS A 105 10.69 -8.21 3.10
C LYS A 105 9.64 -9.31 3.23
N ASP A 106 9.80 -10.39 2.49
CA ASP A 106 8.83 -11.50 2.45
C ASP A 106 7.40 -11.01 2.25
N HIS A 107 7.22 -10.15 1.26
CA HIS A 107 5.96 -9.50 0.96
C HIS A 107 5.56 -9.77 -0.48
N TYR A 108 4.30 -9.56 -0.79
CA TYR A 108 3.75 -9.65 -2.13
C TYR A 108 3.79 -8.29 -2.82
N ILE A 109 4.10 -8.27 -4.12
CA ILE A 109 4.02 -7.09 -4.97
C ILE A 109 2.85 -7.27 -5.92
N ILE A 110 1.87 -6.37 -5.88
CA ILE A 110 0.73 -6.37 -6.79
C ILE A 110 0.95 -5.27 -7.83
N CYS A 111 1.08 -5.63 -9.08
CA CYS A 111 1.25 -4.69 -10.19
C CYS A 111 -0.09 -4.46 -10.88
N GLY A 112 -0.68 -3.28 -10.67
CA GLY A 112 -2.00 -2.88 -11.12
C GLY A 112 -3.08 -3.01 -10.03
N PHE A 113 -3.94 -1.99 -9.92
CA PHE A 113 -5.07 -1.98 -8.99
C PHE A 113 -6.40 -1.86 -9.75
N GLY A 114 -6.60 -2.84 -10.65
CA GLY A 114 -7.87 -3.12 -11.32
C GLY A 114 -8.79 -3.99 -10.45
N ASN A 115 -9.78 -4.63 -11.07
CA ASN A 115 -10.71 -5.50 -10.33
C ASN A 115 -9.99 -6.68 -9.67
N VAL A 116 -9.09 -7.33 -10.40
CA VAL A 116 -8.33 -8.49 -9.91
C VAL A 116 -7.32 -8.06 -8.84
N GLY A 117 -6.53 -7.02 -9.11
CA GLY A 117 -5.52 -6.52 -8.17
C GLY A 117 -6.12 -6.06 -6.84
N ARG A 118 -7.31 -5.42 -6.86
CA ARG A 118 -8.05 -5.04 -5.65
C ARG A 118 -8.45 -6.27 -4.84
N GLN A 119 -9.01 -7.29 -5.48
CA GLN A 119 -9.43 -8.51 -4.79
C GLN A 119 -8.25 -9.26 -4.18
N ILE A 120 -7.12 -9.31 -4.89
CA ILE A 120 -5.89 -9.88 -4.35
C ILE A 120 -5.43 -9.13 -3.10
N ALA A 121 -5.44 -7.79 -3.13
CA ALA A 121 -5.05 -6.97 -1.98
C ALA A 121 -5.98 -7.21 -0.77
N GLU A 122 -7.29 -7.31 -1.00
CA GLU A 122 -8.28 -7.64 0.03
C GLU A 122 -7.98 -9.01 0.66
N GLN A 123 -7.78 -10.06 -0.15
CA GLN A 123 -7.48 -11.42 0.34
C GLN A 123 -6.15 -11.50 1.10
N LEU A 124 -5.09 -10.84 0.61
CA LEU A 124 -3.81 -10.80 1.32
C LEU A 124 -3.93 -10.06 2.65
N SER A 125 -4.74 -8.98 2.70
CA SER A 125 -5.01 -8.24 3.94
C SER A 125 -5.77 -9.09 4.96
N GLU A 126 -6.80 -9.81 4.53
CA GLU A 126 -7.59 -10.72 5.38
C GLU A 126 -6.72 -11.85 5.98
N ASN A 127 -5.77 -12.34 5.21
CA ASN A 127 -4.82 -13.37 5.65
C ASN A 127 -3.65 -12.82 6.48
N GLY A 128 -3.59 -11.49 6.72
CA GLY A 128 -2.50 -10.85 7.45
C GLY A 128 -1.16 -10.86 6.73
N GLU A 129 -1.15 -11.10 5.41
CA GLU A 129 0.05 -11.12 4.59
C GLU A 129 0.52 -9.70 4.26
N LYS A 130 1.83 -9.50 4.20
CA LYS A 130 2.42 -8.20 3.82
C LYS A 130 2.38 -8.04 2.32
N PHE A 131 1.86 -6.93 1.83
CA PHE A 131 1.87 -6.62 0.41
C PHE A 131 2.11 -5.13 0.14
N ILE A 132 2.46 -4.81 -1.11
CA ILE A 132 2.55 -3.45 -1.63
C ILE A 132 1.99 -3.43 -3.05
N VAL A 133 1.23 -2.39 -3.36
CA VAL A 133 0.64 -2.19 -4.69
C VAL A 133 1.50 -1.22 -5.49
N ILE A 134 1.67 -1.48 -6.78
CA ILE A 134 2.23 -0.52 -7.74
C ILE A 134 1.10 -0.09 -8.67
N GLU A 135 0.79 1.20 -8.70
CA GLU A 135 -0.27 1.76 -9.54
C GLU A 135 0.18 3.10 -10.13
N LYS A 136 -0.09 3.30 -11.44
CA LYS A 136 0.29 4.52 -12.15
C LYS A 136 -0.76 5.61 -12.14
N ASN A 137 -2.03 5.28 -11.93
CA ASN A 137 -3.11 6.23 -11.89
C ASN A 137 -3.11 6.98 -10.55
N LYS A 138 -2.87 8.30 -10.61
CA LYS A 138 -2.75 9.16 -9.42
C LYS A 138 -4.02 9.21 -8.57
N GLU A 139 -5.19 9.17 -9.20
CA GLU A 139 -6.47 9.22 -8.49
C GLU A 139 -6.68 7.93 -7.67
N LYS A 140 -6.38 6.77 -8.27
CA LYS A 140 -6.41 5.49 -7.56
C LYS A 140 -5.38 5.44 -6.42
N VAL A 141 -4.17 5.96 -6.66
CA VAL A 141 -3.13 6.05 -5.63
C VAL A 141 -3.59 6.92 -4.46
N ALA A 142 -4.22 8.06 -4.72
CA ALA A 142 -4.75 8.93 -3.67
C ALA A 142 -5.82 8.21 -2.82
N ALA A 143 -6.78 7.53 -3.46
CA ALA A 143 -7.80 6.74 -2.78
C ALA A 143 -7.19 5.62 -1.91
N MET A 144 -6.22 4.86 -2.44
CA MET A 144 -5.53 3.82 -1.68
C MET A 144 -4.79 4.37 -0.46
N VAL A 145 -4.18 5.54 -0.58
CA VAL A 145 -3.50 6.21 0.56
C VAL A 145 -4.52 6.59 1.65
N GLU A 146 -5.71 7.05 1.28
CA GLU A 146 -6.79 7.37 2.22
C GLU A 146 -7.32 6.11 2.91
N GLU A 147 -7.45 5.00 2.18
CA GLU A 147 -7.84 3.69 2.70
C GLU A 147 -6.72 2.99 3.51
N GLY A 148 -5.51 3.56 3.55
CA GLY A 148 -4.37 2.98 4.26
C GLY A 148 -3.70 1.80 3.55
N ILE A 149 -3.99 1.58 2.27
CA ILE A 149 -3.40 0.52 1.46
C ILE A 149 -1.96 0.91 1.09
N PRO A 150 -0.96 0.03 1.33
CA PRO A 150 0.43 0.31 0.97
C PRO A 150 0.58 0.40 -0.56
N VAL A 151 0.98 1.56 -1.07
CA VAL A 151 1.06 1.80 -2.52
C VAL A 151 2.32 2.57 -2.91
N ILE A 152 2.86 2.24 -4.07
CA ILE A 152 3.89 2.99 -4.79
C ILE A 152 3.27 3.53 -6.08
N GLU A 153 3.28 4.85 -6.22
CA GLU A 153 2.92 5.50 -7.48
C GLU A 153 4.02 5.28 -8.51
N GLY A 154 3.69 4.69 -9.64
CA GLY A 154 4.62 4.46 -10.74
C GLY A 154 4.13 3.39 -11.71
N ASP A 155 4.85 3.26 -12.83
CA ASP A 155 4.59 2.22 -13.81
C ASP A 155 5.56 1.04 -13.54
N ALA A 156 4.99 -0.15 -13.29
CA ALA A 156 5.74 -1.34 -12.90
C ALA A 156 6.66 -1.91 -14.01
N ILE A 157 6.57 -1.40 -15.25
CA ILE A 157 7.49 -1.79 -16.33
C ILE A 157 8.92 -1.29 -16.09
N TYR A 158 9.11 -0.26 -15.25
CA TYR A 158 10.41 0.35 -14.98
C TYR A 158 11.11 -0.29 -13.79
N GLU A 159 12.40 -0.55 -13.94
CA GLU A 159 13.23 -1.15 -12.89
C GLU A 159 13.23 -0.35 -11.59
N GLU A 160 13.29 0.99 -11.68
CA GLU A 160 13.33 1.88 -10.51
C GLU A 160 12.09 1.69 -9.63
N VAL A 161 10.92 1.49 -10.26
CA VAL A 161 9.65 1.30 -9.54
C VAL A 161 9.64 -0.06 -8.84
N LEU A 162 10.08 -1.12 -9.51
CA LEU A 162 10.20 -2.45 -8.90
C LEU A 162 11.26 -2.48 -7.78
N LYS A 163 12.39 -1.78 -7.96
CA LYS A 163 13.42 -1.62 -6.92
C LYS A 163 12.87 -0.85 -5.71
N ARG A 164 12.01 0.15 -5.91
CA ARG A 164 11.30 0.85 -4.82
C ARG A 164 10.38 -0.10 -4.06
N ALA A 165 9.75 -1.02 -4.75
CA ALA A 165 8.94 -2.08 -4.14
C ALA A 165 9.77 -3.18 -3.48
N ASN A 166 11.11 -3.10 -3.51
CA ASN A 166 12.05 -4.08 -2.96
C ASN A 166 11.83 -5.49 -3.54
N VAL A 167 11.72 -5.58 -4.86
CA VAL A 167 11.50 -6.82 -5.61
C VAL A 167 12.56 -7.90 -5.31
N GLU A 168 13.77 -7.48 -4.96
CA GLU A 168 14.89 -8.34 -4.61
C GLU A 168 14.61 -9.21 -3.37
N ASN A 169 13.76 -8.73 -2.44
CA ASN A 169 13.40 -9.39 -1.21
C ASN A 169 11.89 -9.68 -1.11
N ALA A 170 11.19 -9.69 -2.23
CA ALA A 170 9.78 -10.03 -2.28
C ALA A 170 9.58 -11.56 -2.31
N LYS A 171 8.47 -12.02 -1.75
CA LYS A 171 8.05 -13.43 -1.77
C LYS A 171 7.48 -13.80 -3.14
N SER A 172 6.64 -12.94 -3.70
CA SER A 172 6.02 -13.14 -5.00
C SER A 172 5.59 -11.81 -5.62
N LEU A 173 5.44 -11.81 -6.96
CA LEU A 173 4.88 -10.70 -7.72
C LEU A 173 3.64 -11.17 -8.48
N LEU A 174 2.57 -10.40 -8.40
CA LEU A 174 1.30 -10.64 -9.08
C LEU A 174 1.08 -9.53 -10.12
N ALA A 175 1.13 -9.89 -11.41
CA ALA A 175 0.94 -8.96 -12.51
C ALA A 175 -0.52 -9.02 -12.99
N THR A 176 -1.29 -7.94 -12.76
CA THR A 176 -2.74 -7.86 -13.01
C THR A 176 -3.10 -6.66 -13.88
N MET A 177 -2.30 -6.43 -14.90
CA MET A 177 -2.49 -5.38 -15.91
C MET A 177 -2.80 -6.02 -17.27
N THR A 178 -2.75 -5.25 -18.35
CA THR A 178 -2.94 -5.79 -19.69
C THR A 178 -1.81 -6.76 -20.06
N ASP A 179 -2.09 -7.72 -20.94
CA ASP A 179 -1.15 -8.78 -21.33
C ASP A 179 0.23 -8.25 -21.75
N MET A 180 0.26 -7.18 -22.56
CA MET A 180 1.52 -6.60 -23.03
C MET A 180 2.31 -5.98 -21.91
N THR A 181 1.64 -5.28 -20.98
CA THR A 181 2.27 -4.69 -19.82
C THR A 181 2.78 -5.77 -18.86
N ASN A 182 1.99 -6.83 -18.66
CA ASN A 182 2.38 -7.97 -17.83
C ASN A 182 3.65 -8.64 -18.34
N VAL A 183 3.80 -8.83 -19.68
CA VAL A 183 5.04 -9.37 -20.27
C VAL A 183 6.24 -8.53 -19.89
N MET A 184 6.14 -7.21 -20.00
CA MET A 184 7.24 -6.29 -19.63
C MET A 184 7.58 -6.32 -18.15
N VAL A 185 6.54 -6.33 -17.31
CA VAL A 185 6.73 -6.41 -15.84
C VAL A 185 7.39 -7.72 -15.43
N VAL A 186 6.94 -8.84 -15.99
CA VAL A 186 7.51 -10.17 -15.71
C VAL A 186 8.99 -10.22 -16.12
N LEU A 187 9.33 -9.73 -17.32
CA LEU A 187 10.71 -9.64 -17.78
C LEU A 187 11.57 -8.80 -16.84
N THR A 188 11.13 -7.58 -16.52
CA THR A 188 11.87 -6.67 -15.65
C THR A 188 12.04 -7.25 -14.25
N ALA A 189 10.98 -7.87 -13.69
CA ALA A 189 11.03 -8.49 -12.37
C ALA A 189 12.03 -9.66 -12.32
N LYS A 190 12.02 -10.54 -13.33
CA LYS A 190 12.94 -11.68 -13.43
C LYS A 190 14.39 -11.25 -13.71
N MET A 191 14.60 -10.13 -14.41
CA MET A 191 15.95 -9.55 -14.55
C MET A 191 16.51 -9.07 -13.21
N LEU A 192 15.66 -8.49 -12.35
CA LEU A 192 16.05 -7.99 -11.02
C LEU A 192 16.17 -9.10 -9.98
N ASN A 193 15.29 -10.10 -10.03
CA ASN A 193 15.29 -11.24 -9.14
C ASN A 193 14.89 -12.52 -9.90
N PRO A 194 15.85 -13.29 -10.43
CA PRO A 194 15.57 -14.51 -11.18
C PRO A 194 14.78 -15.58 -10.40
N ASN A 195 14.89 -15.58 -9.07
CA ASN A 195 14.24 -16.54 -8.19
C ASN A 195 12.86 -16.10 -7.70
N LEU A 196 12.42 -14.90 -8.06
CA LEU A 196 11.11 -14.39 -7.68
C LEU A 196 10.00 -15.26 -8.26
N HIS A 197 9.07 -15.70 -7.42
CA HIS A 197 7.86 -16.36 -7.90
C HIS A 197 6.92 -15.33 -8.53
N VAL A 198 6.62 -15.47 -9.81
CA VAL A 198 5.79 -14.52 -10.57
C VAL A 198 4.53 -15.20 -11.08
N VAL A 199 3.38 -14.67 -10.66
CA VAL A 199 2.06 -15.05 -11.15
C VAL A 199 1.52 -13.93 -12.01
N SER A 200 1.08 -14.23 -13.22
CA SER A 200 0.53 -13.24 -14.15
C SER A 200 -0.90 -13.58 -14.54
N GLU A 201 -1.77 -12.58 -14.48
CA GLU A 201 -3.06 -12.64 -15.18
C GLU A 201 -2.83 -12.59 -16.68
N VAL A 202 -3.69 -13.27 -17.44
CA VAL A 202 -3.80 -13.19 -18.90
C VAL A 202 -5.26 -12.93 -19.29
N GLU A 203 -5.48 -11.94 -20.14
CA GLU A 203 -6.80 -11.62 -20.70
C GLU A 203 -7.11 -12.48 -21.94
N ASP A 204 -6.11 -12.64 -22.82
CA ASP A 204 -6.20 -13.47 -24.01
C ASP A 204 -5.26 -14.68 -23.88
N TYR A 205 -5.84 -15.88 -23.81
CA TYR A 205 -5.10 -17.13 -23.65
C TYR A 205 -3.98 -17.33 -24.69
N ARG A 206 -4.10 -16.74 -25.89
CA ARG A 206 -3.06 -16.76 -26.93
C ARG A 206 -1.75 -16.12 -26.46
N ASN A 207 -1.80 -15.27 -25.44
CA ASN A 207 -0.64 -14.61 -24.86
C ASN A 207 -0.02 -15.38 -23.69
N ALA A 208 -0.68 -16.44 -23.17
CA ALA A 208 -0.18 -17.22 -22.05
C ALA A 208 1.24 -17.79 -22.29
N ALA A 209 1.49 -18.30 -23.50
CA ALA A 209 2.81 -18.81 -23.88
C ALA A 209 3.90 -17.72 -23.87
N LYS A 210 3.54 -16.47 -24.20
CA LYS A 210 4.46 -15.32 -24.15
C LYS A 210 4.82 -14.96 -22.71
N LEU A 211 3.83 -14.94 -21.82
CA LEU A 211 4.04 -14.69 -20.39
C LEU A 211 4.93 -15.77 -19.75
N LYS A 212 4.68 -17.03 -20.05
CA LYS A 212 5.55 -18.14 -19.61
C LYS A 212 6.99 -17.98 -20.15
N LYS A 213 7.16 -17.62 -21.42
CA LYS A 213 8.49 -17.35 -22.02
C LYS A 213 9.17 -16.11 -21.41
N ALA A 214 8.39 -15.10 -20.99
CA ALA A 214 8.90 -13.95 -20.28
C ALA A 214 9.40 -14.28 -18.85
N GLY A 215 9.05 -15.47 -18.33
CA GLY A 215 9.49 -15.96 -17.04
C GLY A 215 8.39 -16.03 -15.97
N ALA A 216 7.11 -15.89 -16.33
CA ALA A 216 6.03 -16.13 -15.37
C ALA A 216 6.02 -17.59 -14.94
N ASP A 217 6.05 -17.83 -13.62
CA ASP A 217 5.98 -19.20 -13.07
C ASP A 217 4.58 -19.78 -13.21
N GLU A 218 3.55 -18.90 -13.05
CA GLU A 218 2.16 -19.24 -13.24
C GLU A 218 1.44 -18.18 -14.11
N VAL A 219 0.47 -18.64 -14.92
CA VAL A 219 -0.40 -17.77 -15.72
C VAL A 219 -1.85 -18.14 -15.44
N VAL A 220 -2.67 -17.16 -15.06
CA VAL A 220 -4.06 -17.37 -14.66
C VAL A 220 -4.98 -16.57 -15.57
N HIS A 221 -6.02 -17.20 -16.11
CA HIS A 221 -7.05 -16.58 -16.94
C HIS A 221 -8.32 -16.35 -16.09
N CYS A 222 -8.34 -15.27 -15.33
CA CYS A 222 -9.40 -14.98 -14.34
C CYS A 222 -10.80 -14.91 -14.98
N HIS A 223 -10.94 -14.30 -16.15
CA HIS A 223 -12.20 -14.15 -16.86
C HIS A 223 -12.77 -15.49 -17.32
N GLU A 224 -11.94 -16.39 -17.84
CA GLU A 224 -12.36 -17.72 -18.25
C GLU A 224 -12.81 -18.56 -17.06
N MET A 225 -12.03 -18.51 -15.96
CA MET A 225 -12.41 -19.21 -14.74
C MET A 225 -13.76 -18.72 -14.20
N GLY A 226 -13.97 -17.40 -14.14
CA GLY A 226 -15.22 -16.81 -13.73
C GLY A 226 -16.39 -17.19 -14.65
N ALA A 227 -16.20 -17.10 -15.97
CA ALA A 227 -17.22 -17.48 -16.96
C ALA A 227 -17.60 -18.96 -16.84
N ARG A 228 -16.62 -19.85 -16.66
CA ARG A 228 -16.87 -21.29 -16.48
C ARG A 228 -17.71 -21.56 -15.24
N VAL A 229 -17.40 -20.92 -14.11
CA VAL A 229 -18.18 -21.05 -12.88
C VAL A 229 -19.61 -20.53 -13.10
N MET A 230 -19.80 -19.39 -13.76
CA MET A 230 -21.12 -18.84 -14.06
C MET A 230 -21.95 -19.77 -14.93
N VAL A 231 -21.37 -20.33 -15.99
CA VAL A 231 -22.07 -21.30 -16.86
C VAL A 231 -22.42 -22.57 -16.09
N CYS A 232 -21.51 -23.08 -15.27
CA CYS A 232 -21.76 -24.22 -14.40
C CYS A 232 -22.97 -23.99 -13.49
N LYS A 233 -23.03 -22.85 -12.79
CA LYS A 233 -24.16 -22.47 -11.93
C LYS A 233 -25.46 -22.27 -12.74
N ALA A 234 -25.41 -21.62 -13.90
CA ALA A 234 -26.58 -21.42 -14.78
C ALA A 234 -27.19 -22.76 -15.26
N ARG A 235 -26.34 -23.76 -15.50
CA ARG A 235 -26.77 -25.12 -15.88
C ARG A 235 -27.17 -25.97 -14.66
N ARG A 236 -27.13 -25.44 -13.45
CA ARG A 236 -27.36 -26.15 -12.18
C ARG A 236 -26.42 -27.35 -11.98
N LEU A 237 -25.23 -27.27 -12.56
CA LEU A 237 -24.16 -28.24 -12.34
C LEU A 237 -23.39 -27.88 -11.05
N VAL A 238 -22.74 -28.89 -10.49
CA VAL A 238 -21.79 -28.71 -9.38
C VAL A 238 -20.38 -29.05 -9.86
N LEU A 239 -19.39 -28.50 -9.20
CA LEU A 239 -18.00 -28.83 -9.48
C LEU A 239 -17.52 -29.91 -8.52
N ASP A 240 -16.78 -30.88 -9.04
CA ASP A 240 -16.02 -31.84 -8.23
C ASP A 240 -15.01 -31.05 -7.38
N PRO A 241 -15.04 -31.18 -6.05
CA PRO A 241 -14.17 -30.38 -5.17
C PRO A 241 -12.68 -30.68 -5.31
N VAL A 242 -12.33 -31.80 -5.95
CA VAL A 242 -10.93 -32.24 -6.12
C VAL A 242 -10.36 -31.80 -7.46
N CYS A 243 -11.07 -32.03 -8.55
CA CYS A 243 -10.55 -31.79 -9.92
C CYS A 243 -11.27 -30.68 -10.68
N GLY A 244 -12.37 -30.10 -10.13
CA GLY A 244 -13.15 -29.05 -10.76
C GLY A 244 -13.96 -29.48 -12.01
N SER A 245 -14.18 -30.79 -12.20
CA SER A 245 -15.04 -31.31 -13.28
C SER A 245 -16.50 -30.95 -13.04
N GLU A 246 -17.23 -30.62 -14.10
CA GLU A 246 -18.66 -30.32 -14.04
C GLU A 246 -19.47 -31.62 -13.90
N ILE A 247 -20.34 -31.66 -12.92
CA ILE A 247 -21.18 -32.82 -12.59
C ILE A 247 -22.65 -32.39 -12.55
N ASP A 248 -23.52 -33.15 -13.18
CA ASP A 248 -24.97 -33.05 -13.02
C ASP A 248 -25.38 -33.81 -11.74
N PRO A 249 -25.79 -33.10 -10.66
CA PRO A 249 -26.13 -33.75 -9.39
C PRO A 249 -27.32 -34.73 -9.52
N THR A 250 -28.16 -34.56 -10.55
CA THR A 250 -29.29 -35.45 -10.80
C THR A 250 -28.88 -36.79 -11.43
N ARG A 251 -27.67 -36.86 -11.98
CA ARG A 251 -27.12 -38.04 -12.69
C ARG A 251 -25.84 -38.58 -12.01
N ALA A 252 -25.41 -37.92 -10.95
CA ALA A 252 -24.17 -38.26 -10.25
C ALA A 252 -24.30 -39.62 -9.55
N VAL A 253 -23.36 -40.52 -9.84
CA VAL A 253 -23.28 -41.86 -9.22
C VAL A 253 -22.48 -41.85 -7.94
N LEU A 254 -21.52 -40.95 -7.83
CA LEU A 254 -20.60 -40.84 -6.70
C LEU A 254 -20.90 -39.58 -5.90
N SER A 255 -21.30 -39.74 -4.64
CA SER A 255 -21.51 -38.64 -3.70
C SER A 255 -21.05 -39.02 -2.30
N TYR A 256 -20.75 -38.00 -1.52
CA TYR A 256 -20.32 -38.15 -0.12
C TYR A 256 -20.86 -37.02 0.73
N ASN A 257 -21.47 -37.37 1.88
CA ASN A 257 -21.96 -36.37 2.82
C ASN A 257 -20.88 -36.05 3.85
N TYR A 258 -20.56 -34.79 3.96
CA TYR A 258 -19.61 -34.27 4.94
C TYR A 258 -20.12 -32.94 5.48
N ASP A 259 -20.17 -32.80 6.79
CA ASP A 259 -20.61 -31.59 7.50
C ASP A 259 -22.00 -31.07 7.06
N ASN A 260 -22.97 -31.98 6.90
CA ASN A 260 -24.34 -31.73 6.43
C ASN A 260 -24.46 -31.25 4.98
N GLU A 261 -23.39 -31.26 4.19
CA GLU A 261 -23.39 -30.95 2.77
C GLU A 261 -23.11 -32.20 1.93
N THR A 262 -23.74 -32.30 0.75
CA THR A 262 -23.50 -33.40 -0.21
C THR A 262 -22.55 -32.96 -1.30
N TYR A 263 -21.42 -33.62 -1.39
CA TYR A 263 -20.40 -33.42 -2.42
C TYR A 263 -20.51 -34.51 -3.47
N TYR A 264 -20.29 -34.11 -4.74
CA TYR A 264 -20.39 -35.02 -5.90
C TYR A 264 -19.03 -35.16 -6.56
N PHE A 265 -18.71 -36.34 -7.10
CA PHE A 265 -17.40 -36.67 -7.63
C PHE A 265 -17.51 -37.28 -9.01
N CYS A 266 -16.56 -36.95 -9.90
CA CYS A 266 -16.49 -37.48 -11.25
C CYS A 266 -15.87 -38.89 -11.31
N SER A 267 -15.08 -39.27 -10.31
CA SER A 267 -14.41 -40.57 -10.26
C SER A 267 -14.19 -41.03 -8.80
N GLU A 268 -13.89 -42.34 -8.64
CA GLU A 268 -13.56 -42.92 -7.34
C GLU A 268 -12.26 -42.33 -6.76
N GLU A 269 -11.29 -42.01 -7.63
CA GLU A 269 -10.01 -41.39 -7.20
C GLU A 269 -10.26 -40.03 -6.55
N CYS A 270 -11.15 -39.22 -7.12
CA CYS A 270 -11.53 -37.92 -6.53
C CYS A 270 -12.23 -38.12 -5.19
N LEU A 271 -13.18 -39.05 -5.10
CA LEU A 271 -13.86 -39.38 -3.86
C LEU A 271 -12.89 -39.84 -2.77
N GLU A 272 -11.96 -40.72 -3.08
CA GLU A 272 -10.97 -41.22 -2.13
C GLU A 272 -9.95 -40.10 -1.72
N ALA A 273 -9.55 -39.23 -2.66
CA ALA A 273 -8.72 -38.08 -2.35
C ALA A 273 -9.44 -37.12 -1.39
N PHE A 274 -10.72 -36.85 -1.62
CA PHE A 274 -11.53 -36.00 -0.75
C PHE A 274 -11.67 -36.60 0.65
N LYS A 275 -11.99 -37.89 0.79
CA LYS A 275 -12.12 -38.59 2.07
C LYS A 275 -10.85 -38.51 2.93
N LYS A 276 -9.66 -38.49 2.31
CA LYS A 276 -8.38 -38.39 3.01
C LYS A 276 -8.19 -37.03 3.69
N ASN A 277 -8.67 -35.94 3.10
CA ASN A 277 -8.55 -34.59 3.66
C ASN A 277 -9.68 -33.68 3.17
N PRO A 278 -10.92 -33.84 3.65
CA PRO A 278 -12.07 -33.06 3.21
C PRO A 278 -11.88 -31.55 3.43
N VAL A 279 -11.35 -31.17 4.59
CA VAL A 279 -11.19 -29.75 4.99
C VAL A 279 -10.38 -28.97 3.95
N ARG A 280 -9.29 -29.53 3.44
CA ARG A 280 -8.44 -28.90 2.42
C ARG A 280 -9.21 -28.55 1.15
N PHE A 281 -10.06 -29.44 0.68
CA PHE A 281 -10.81 -29.24 -0.56
C PHE A 281 -12.00 -28.32 -0.36
N ILE A 282 -12.63 -28.38 0.81
CA ILE A 282 -13.76 -27.52 1.19
C ILE A 282 -13.28 -26.07 1.38
N GLU A 283 -12.16 -25.83 2.04
CA GLU A 283 -11.59 -24.50 2.18
C GLU A 283 -11.26 -23.90 0.81
N LEU A 284 -10.67 -24.68 -0.09
CA LEU A 284 -10.40 -24.23 -1.47
C LEU A 284 -11.69 -23.87 -2.21
N GLN A 285 -12.74 -24.66 -2.07
CA GLN A 285 -14.02 -24.43 -2.70
C GLN A 285 -14.80 -23.28 -2.03
N ARG A 286 -14.77 -23.17 -0.70
CA ARG A 286 -15.36 -22.04 0.05
C ARG A 286 -14.69 -20.72 -0.32
N THR A 287 -13.38 -20.69 -0.51
CA THR A 287 -12.68 -19.50 -1.00
C THR A 287 -13.23 -19.07 -2.37
N LEU A 288 -13.54 -20.00 -3.26
CA LEU A 288 -14.17 -19.73 -4.56
C LEU A 288 -15.66 -19.32 -4.43
N ASP A 289 -16.42 -19.95 -3.55
CA ASP A 289 -17.87 -19.69 -3.36
C ASP A 289 -18.14 -18.49 -2.43
N THR A 290 -17.34 -18.25 -1.40
CA THR A 290 -17.51 -17.15 -0.43
C THR A 290 -17.24 -15.80 -1.06
N THR A 291 -16.31 -15.73 -2.02
CA THR A 291 -16.08 -14.52 -2.81
C THR A 291 -17.35 -14.09 -3.56
N CYS A 292 -18.24 -15.01 -3.89
CA CYS A 292 -19.52 -14.74 -4.54
C CYS A 292 -20.64 -14.34 -3.55
N LYS A 293 -20.68 -14.92 -2.35
CA LYS A 293 -21.73 -14.64 -1.35
C LYS A 293 -21.55 -13.31 -0.60
N ILE A 294 -20.32 -12.97 -0.21
CA ILE A 294 -20.06 -11.76 0.60
C ILE A 294 -20.27 -10.47 -0.19
N LYS A 295 -20.02 -10.46 -1.51
CA LYS A 295 -20.18 -9.24 -2.33
C LYS A 295 -21.61 -8.92 -2.79
N PHE A 296 -22.55 -9.88 -2.73
CA PHE A 296 -23.91 -9.68 -3.24
C PHE A 296 -25.02 -9.73 -2.20
N GLY A 297 -24.70 -9.88 -0.91
CA GLY A 297 -25.68 -9.83 0.17
C GLY A 297 -26.83 -10.81 -0.01
N LEU A 298 -26.57 -11.99 -0.53
CA LEU A 298 -27.53 -13.09 -0.70
C LEU A 298 -27.33 -14.06 0.49
N ASP A 299 -28.05 -13.75 1.58
CA ASP A 299 -28.36 -14.71 2.64
C ASP A 299 -29.38 -15.73 2.15
#